data_41a5911d2b5ef19ad257a60a54a5bdd1
#
_entry.id   41a5911d2b5ef19ad257a60a54a5bdd1
#
_cell.length_a   1.000
_cell.length_b   1.000
_cell.length_c   1.000
_cell.angle_alpha   90.00
_cell.angle_beta   90.00
_cell.angle_gamma   90.00
#
_symmetry.space_group_name_H-M   'P 1'
#
loop_
_entity.id
_entity.type
_entity.pdbx_description
1 polymer ?
#
loop_
_entity_poly.entity_id
_entity_poly.type
_entity_poly.pdbx_seq_one_letter_code
_entity_poly.pdbx_strand_id
1 'polypeptide(L)'
;NRAADFIEVLMEDALEKGAKPLNQIKREKNLVWPVVFDDVNLDMKLAWEEPFGPILPIIRIKDEEEAIEISNRSSFGLQSAVFTKDVEKALRIAEKLEVGTVHINNKTQRGPDNFPFLGVKYSGVGAQGIKYSIESMTRLKSVVITL
;
A
#
# COMPACT_ATOMS: atom_id res chain seq x y z
N ASN A 1 0.48 23.29 -9.40
CA ASN A 1 0.44 22.59 -9.43
C ASN A 1 0.65 21.12 -9.88
N ARG A 2 1.82 20.68 -10.29
CA ARG A 2 2.03 19.32 -10.86
C ARG A 2 1.33 18.17 -10.10
N ALA A 3 1.35 18.17 -8.76
CA ALA A 3 0.70 17.11 -7.97
C ALA A 3 -0.84 17.17 -8.08
N ALA A 4 -1.42 18.37 -7.96
CA ALA A 4 -2.87 18.53 -8.10
C ALA A 4 -3.35 18.24 -9.53
N ASP A 5 -2.56 18.57 -10.55
CA ASP A 5 -2.85 18.24 -11.95
C ASP A 5 -2.80 16.72 -12.19
N PHE A 6 -1.84 16.04 -11.57
CA PHE A 6 -1.78 14.58 -11.64
C PHE A 6 -3.00 13.90 -11.00
N ILE A 7 -3.44 14.37 -9.81
CA ILE A 7 -4.65 13.86 -9.16
C ILE A 7 -5.88 14.07 -10.05
N GLU A 8 -5.99 15.23 -10.71
CA GLU A 8 -7.09 15.51 -11.64
C GLU A 8 -7.10 14.52 -12.82
N VAL A 9 -5.95 14.23 -13.43
CA VAL A 9 -5.82 13.22 -14.49
C VAL A 9 -6.27 11.84 -14.03
N LEU A 10 -5.97 11.45 -12.78
CA LEU A 10 -6.43 10.16 -12.23
C LEU A 10 -7.95 10.15 -12.02
N MET A 11 -8.52 11.26 -11.57
CA MET A 11 -9.97 11.40 -11.38
C MET A 11 -10.72 11.37 -12.72
N GLU A 12 -10.20 12.07 -13.73
CA GLU A 12 -10.79 12.10 -15.07
C GLU A 12 -10.77 10.71 -15.71
N ASP A 13 -9.63 10.01 -15.71
CA ASP A 13 -9.52 8.63 -16.19
C ASP A 13 -10.49 7.68 -15.49
N ALA A 14 -10.66 7.83 -14.17
CA ALA A 14 -11.60 7.02 -13.41
C ALA A 14 -13.07 7.28 -13.80
N LEU A 15 -13.44 8.56 -13.95
CA LEU A 15 -14.79 8.95 -14.36
C LEU A 15 -15.12 8.48 -15.79
N GLU A 16 -14.20 8.69 -16.73
CA GLU A 16 -14.36 8.25 -18.13
C GLU A 16 -14.58 6.73 -18.25
N LYS A 17 -13.96 5.97 -17.34
CA LYS A 17 -14.06 4.50 -17.29
C LYS A 17 -15.17 3.98 -16.37
N GLY A 18 -15.99 4.87 -15.82
CA GLY A 18 -17.23 4.53 -15.12
C GLY A 18 -17.13 4.41 -13.60
N ALA A 19 -16.03 4.80 -12.97
CA ALA A 19 -15.97 4.91 -11.51
C ALA A 19 -16.96 5.97 -10.99
N LYS A 20 -17.48 5.75 -9.79
CA LYS A 20 -18.51 6.59 -9.18
C LYS A 20 -17.95 7.39 -8.01
N PRO A 21 -17.87 8.72 -8.09
CA PRO A 21 -17.51 9.51 -6.93
C PRO A 21 -18.64 9.46 -5.90
N LEU A 22 -18.31 9.14 -4.65
CA LEU A 22 -19.27 9.09 -3.53
C LEU A 22 -19.53 10.46 -2.91
N ASN A 23 -18.73 11.45 -3.26
CA ASN A 23 -18.87 12.82 -2.79
C ASN A 23 -18.45 13.81 -3.89
N GLN A 24 -18.71 15.09 -3.70
CA GLN A 24 -18.43 16.11 -4.68
C GLN A 24 -16.93 16.25 -4.97
N ILE A 25 -16.58 16.20 -6.24
CA ILE A 25 -15.23 16.53 -6.71
C ILE A 25 -15.09 18.05 -6.70
N LYS A 26 -14.08 18.53 -5.97
CA LYS A 26 -13.78 19.95 -5.88
C LYS A 26 -12.29 20.21 -5.89
N ARG A 27 -11.86 21.17 -6.73
CA ARG A 27 -10.49 21.67 -6.78
C ARG A 27 -10.49 23.21 -6.85
N GLU A 28 -9.65 23.83 -6.06
CA GLU A 28 -9.32 25.27 -6.16
C GLU A 28 -7.80 25.41 -6.23
N LYS A 29 -7.27 25.65 -7.42
CA LYS A 29 -5.82 25.71 -7.70
C LYS A 29 -5.12 24.43 -7.25
N ASN A 30 -4.34 24.47 -6.16
CA ASN A 30 -3.61 23.32 -5.60
C ASN A 30 -4.35 22.63 -4.49
N LEU A 31 -5.45 23.17 -4.03
CA LEU A 31 -6.29 22.57 -3.01
C LEU A 31 -7.26 21.61 -3.70
N VAL A 32 -7.07 20.33 -3.46
CA VAL A 32 -7.97 19.25 -3.89
C VAL A 32 -8.71 18.73 -2.66
N TRP A 33 -10.04 18.70 -2.71
CA TRP A 33 -10.82 18.11 -1.62
C TRP A 33 -10.78 16.60 -1.66
N PRO A 34 -10.85 15.94 -0.48
CA PRO A 34 -10.92 14.48 -0.43
C PRO A 34 -12.08 13.92 -1.25
N VAL A 35 -11.81 12.90 -2.06
CA VAL A 35 -12.85 12.22 -2.84
C VAL A 35 -12.65 10.70 -2.76
N VAL A 36 -13.77 9.99 -2.64
CA VAL A 36 -13.81 8.53 -2.65
C VAL A 36 -14.47 8.09 -3.95
N PHE A 37 -13.84 7.18 -4.68
CA PHE A 37 -14.38 6.57 -5.88
C PHE A 37 -14.78 5.12 -5.61
N ASP A 38 -16.02 4.78 -5.87
CA ASP A 38 -16.52 3.41 -5.90
C ASP A 38 -16.52 2.85 -7.33
N ASP A 39 -16.65 1.52 -7.44
CA ASP A 39 -16.63 0.80 -8.70
C ASP A 39 -15.37 1.06 -9.55
N VAL A 40 -14.22 1.27 -8.90
CA VAL A 40 -12.94 1.35 -9.60
C VAL A 40 -12.60 -0.04 -10.15
N ASN A 41 -12.28 -0.10 -11.45
CA ASN A 41 -11.86 -1.33 -12.11
C ASN A 41 -10.36 -1.31 -12.48
N LEU A 42 -9.83 -2.44 -12.89
CA LEU A 42 -8.40 -2.65 -13.12
C LEU A 42 -7.86 -2.01 -14.42
N ASP A 43 -8.71 -1.43 -15.26
CA ASP A 43 -8.30 -0.68 -16.45
C ASP A 43 -8.06 0.81 -16.15
N MET A 44 -8.42 1.23 -14.94
CA MET A 44 -8.23 2.61 -14.47
C MET A 44 -6.84 2.83 -13.93
N LYS A 45 -6.25 3.99 -14.24
CA LYS A 45 -4.95 4.40 -13.66
C LYS A 45 -5.00 4.44 -12.14
N LEU A 46 -6.13 4.89 -11.59
CA LEU A 46 -6.35 5.00 -10.15
C LEU A 46 -6.23 3.65 -9.40
N ALA A 47 -6.37 2.52 -10.09
CA ALA A 47 -6.16 1.20 -9.50
C ALA A 47 -4.67 0.89 -9.22
N TRP A 48 -3.74 1.53 -9.94
CA TRP A 48 -2.33 1.15 -9.96
C TRP A 48 -1.35 2.25 -9.61
N GLU A 49 -1.68 3.50 -9.95
CA GLU A 49 -0.82 4.64 -9.69
C GLU A 49 -0.90 5.06 -8.22
N GLU A 50 0.22 5.45 -7.63
CA GLU A 50 0.26 5.96 -6.26
C GLU A 50 -0.17 7.45 -6.23
N PRO A 51 -1.41 7.75 -5.79
CA PRO A 51 -1.91 9.11 -5.81
C PRO A 51 -1.44 9.86 -4.56
N PHE A 52 -0.31 10.53 -4.57
CA PHE A 52 0.09 11.41 -3.47
C PHE A 52 -0.90 12.57 -3.31
N GLY A 53 -2.13 12.25 -2.89
CA GLY A 53 -3.23 13.19 -2.76
C GLY A 53 -4.48 12.59 -2.13
N PRO A 54 -5.52 13.41 -1.90
CA PRO A 54 -6.70 13.04 -1.13
C PRO A 54 -7.74 12.29 -1.98
N ILE A 55 -7.36 11.19 -2.60
CA ILE A 55 -8.22 10.36 -3.43
C ILE A 55 -8.17 8.90 -2.95
N LEU A 56 -9.31 8.26 -2.81
CA LEU A 56 -9.42 6.89 -2.34
C LEU A 56 -10.23 6.04 -3.34
N PRO A 57 -9.61 5.03 -3.99
CA PRO A 57 -10.33 4.06 -4.81
C PRO A 57 -10.90 2.92 -3.98
N ILE A 58 -12.11 2.47 -4.33
CA ILE A 58 -12.72 1.24 -3.86
C ILE A 58 -12.86 0.30 -5.03
N ILE A 59 -12.16 -0.84 -4.97
CA ILE A 59 -12.28 -1.93 -5.94
C ILE A 59 -13.16 -3.00 -5.30
N ARG A 60 -14.24 -3.37 -5.98
CA ARG A 60 -15.11 -4.44 -5.54
C ARG A 60 -14.55 -5.78 -5.96
N ILE A 61 -14.55 -6.72 -5.03
CA ILE A 61 -14.02 -8.07 -5.20
C ILE A 61 -15.11 -9.10 -4.95
N LYS A 62 -15.00 -10.26 -5.56
CA LYS A 62 -15.92 -11.37 -5.36
C LYS A 62 -15.55 -12.23 -4.14
N ASP A 63 -14.26 -12.40 -3.88
CA ASP A 63 -13.72 -13.25 -2.82
C ASP A 63 -12.32 -12.79 -2.35
N GLU A 64 -11.75 -13.51 -1.38
CA GLU A 64 -10.43 -13.17 -0.82
C GLU A 64 -9.28 -13.48 -1.78
N GLU A 65 -9.43 -14.48 -2.64
CA GLU A 65 -8.43 -14.85 -3.63
C GLU A 65 -8.23 -13.73 -4.65
N GLU A 66 -9.32 -13.17 -5.15
CA GLU A 66 -9.26 -12.02 -6.05
C GLU A 66 -8.64 -10.78 -5.39
N ALA A 67 -8.96 -10.54 -4.11
CA ALA A 67 -8.35 -9.44 -3.37
C ALA A 67 -6.83 -9.59 -3.26
N ILE A 68 -6.35 -10.81 -2.96
CA ILE A 68 -4.92 -11.12 -2.87
C ILE A 68 -4.25 -10.98 -4.23
N GLU A 69 -4.86 -11.53 -5.28
CA GLU A 69 -4.34 -11.44 -6.65
C GLU A 69 -4.19 -9.98 -7.09
N ILE A 70 -5.24 -9.17 -6.94
CA ILE A 70 -5.19 -7.75 -7.30
C ILE A 70 -4.13 -7.02 -6.50
N SER A 71 -4.06 -7.23 -5.18
CA SER A 71 -3.06 -6.61 -4.33
C SER A 71 -1.63 -6.98 -4.75
N ASN A 72 -1.40 -8.26 -5.07
CA ASN A 72 -0.08 -8.75 -5.47
C ASN A 72 0.34 -8.34 -6.89
N ARG A 73 -0.60 -7.95 -7.76
CA ARG A 73 -0.30 -7.37 -9.08
C ARG A 73 0.27 -5.95 -9.00
N SER A 74 0.07 -5.26 -7.89
CA SER A 74 0.66 -3.93 -7.69
C SER A 74 2.18 -3.96 -7.80
N SER A 75 2.75 -2.92 -8.41
CA SER A 75 4.20 -2.69 -8.44
C SER A 75 4.77 -2.29 -7.08
N PHE A 76 3.91 -1.98 -6.14
CA PHE A 76 4.25 -1.58 -4.77
C PHE A 76 3.89 -2.66 -3.76
N GLY A 77 4.54 -2.65 -2.62
CA GLY A 77 4.29 -3.59 -1.54
C GLY A 77 4.86 -3.11 -0.20
N LEU A 78 4.36 -1.98 0.31
CA LEU A 78 4.82 -1.44 1.58
C LEU A 78 4.01 -2.02 2.74
N GLN A 79 2.72 -1.71 2.78
CA GLN A 79 1.84 -2.12 3.87
C GLN A 79 0.45 -2.46 3.36
N SER A 80 -0.19 -3.43 4.02
CA SER A 80 -1.60 -3.76 3.84
C SER A 80 -2.32 -3.84 5.17
N ALA A 81 -3.66 -3.78 5.12
CA ALA A 81 -4.52 -4.02 6.27
C ALA A 81 -5.64 -5.00 5.90
N VAL A 82 -5.92 -5.94 6.79
CA VAL A 82 -7.00 -6.92 6.65
C VAL A 82 -7.94 -6.77 7.83
N PHE A 83 -9.22 -6.54 7.55
CA PHE A 83 -10.26 -6.41 8.56
C PHE A 83 -11.18 -7.63 8.54
N THR A 84 -11.12 -8.45 9.58
CA THR A 84 -11.96 -9.65 9.73
C THR A 84 -12.03 -10.08 11.19
N LYS A 85 -13.12 -10.78 11.55
CA LYS A 85 -13.24 -11.45 12.87
C LYS A 85 -12.62 -12.84 12.88
N ASP A 86 -12.36 -13.42 11.71
CA ASP A 86 -11.75 -14.74 11.55
C ASP A 86 -10.23 -14.60 11.52
N VAL A 87 -9.57 -15.01 12.60
CA VAL A 87 -8.12 -14.91 12.76
C VAL A 87 -7.39 -15.87 11.80
N GLU A 88 -7.91 -17.06 11.55
CA GLU A 88 -7.28 -18.01 10.61
C GLU A 88 -7.32 -17.45 9.19
N LYS A 89 -8.44 -16.88 8.80
CA LYS A 89 -8.58 -16.17 7.53
C LYS A 89 -7.59 -15.00 7.42
N ALA A 90 -7.48 -14.19 8.46
CA ALA A 90 -6.55 -13.07 8.48
C ALA A 90 -5.09 -13.52 8.27
N LEU A 91 -4.68 -14.59 8.94
CA LEU A 91 -3.32 -15.15 8.83
C LEU A 91 -3.06 -15.72 7.45
N ARG A 92 -4.00 -16.49 6.88
CA ARG A 92 -3.87 -17.01 5.50
C ARG A 92 -3.72 -15.89 4.46
N ILE A 93 -4.50 -14.81 4.60
CA ILE A 93 -4.39 -13.66 3.69
C ILE A 93 -3.04 -12.97 3.89
N ALA A 94 -2.62 -12.75 5.14
CA ALA A 94 -1.35 -12.09 5.45
C ALA A 94 -0.14 -12.84 4.88
N GLU A 95 -0.17 -14.18 4.93
CA GLU A 95 0.89 -15.03 4.36
C GLU A 95 1.00 -14.92 2.84
N LYS A 96 -0.12 -14.73 2.15
CA LYS A 96 -0.18 -14.65 0.69
C LYS A 96 0.11 -13.26 0.13
N LEU A 97 -0.01 -12.21 0.94
CA LEU A 97 0.21 -10.82 0.49
C LEU A 97 1.69 -10.49 0.35
N GLU A 98 2.09 -10.05 -0.82
CA GLU A 98 3.47 -9.62 -1.13
C GLU A 98 3.73 -8.17 -0.69
N VAL A 99 3.72 -7.94 0.61
CA VAL A 99 3.96 -6.63 1.22
C VAL A 99 4.90 -6.75 2.41
N GLY A 100 5.53 -5.65 2.79
CA GLY A 100 6.47 -5.62 3.91
C GLY A 100 5.80 -5.78 5.28
N THR A 101 4.57 -5.30 5.44
CA THR A 101 3.81 -5.42 6.70
C THR A 101 2.33 -5.61 6.42
N VAL A 102 1.70 -6.55 7.11
CA VAL A 102 0.25 -6.72 7.13
C VAL A 102 -0.30 -6.39 8.51
N HIS A 103 -1.24 -5.48 8.57
CA HIS A 103 -1.97 -5.13 9.78
C HIS A 103 -3.30 -5.89 9.82
N ILE A 104 -3.62 -6.52 10.94
CA ILE A 104 -4.91 -7.18 11.15
C ILE A 104 -5.77 -6.31 12.05
N ASN A 105 -6.95 -5.91 11.56
CA ASN A 105 -7.91 -5.06 12.25
C ASN A 105 -7.35 -3.71 12.74
N ASN A 106 -6.37 -3.18 12.02
CA ASN A 106 -5.79 -1.87 12.29
C ASN A 106 -5.46 -1.16 10.98
N LYS A 107 -5.26 0.15 11.04
CA LYS A 107 -4.80 0.96 9.91
C LYS A 107 -3.34 0.65 9.58
N THR A 108 -2.95 0.88 8.35
CA THR A 108 -1.54 0.88 7.95
C THR A 108 -0.81 2.02 8.66
N GLN A 109 0.30 1.70 9.32
CA GLN A 109 1.13 2.67 10.03
C GLN A 109 2.52 2.09 10.27
N ARG A 110 3.53 2.95 10.42
CA ARG A 110 4.82 2.51 10.92
C ARG A 110 4.67 1.98 12.35
N GLY A 111 5.17 0.78 12.60
CA GLY A 111 5.20 0.19 13.94
C GLY A 111 6.27 0.82 14.84
N PRO A 112 6.43 0.32 16.08
CA PRO A 112 7.53 0.68 16.97
C PRO A 112 8.90 0.49 16.30
N ASP A 113 9.89 1.30 16.69
CA ASP A 113 11.22 1.30 16.04
C ASP A 113 12.02 -0.01 16.17
N ASN A 114 11.59 -0.92 17.03
CA ASN A 114 12.15 -2.27 17.15
C ASN A 114 11.53 -3.27 16.15
N PHE A 115 10.44 -2.92 15.46
CA PHE A 115 9.85 -3.74 14.43
C PHE A 115 10.54 -3.49 13.09
N PRO A 116 10.62 -4.52 12.21
CA PRO A 116 11.08 -4.31 10.85
C PRO A 116 10.06 -3.45 10.09
N PHE A 117 10.53 -2.38 9.48
CA PHE A 117 9.77 -1.60 8.53
C PHE A 117 10.45 -1.73 7.17
N LEU A 118 9.79 -2.39 6.26
CA LEU A 118 10.34 -2.70 4.94
C LEU A 118 9.24 -2.60 3.89
N GLY A 119 9.66 -2.34 2.67
CA GLY A 119 8.87 -2.50 1.48
C GLY A 119 9.44 -3.59 0.59
N VAL A 120 8.61 -4.17 -0.24
CA VAL A 120 9.01 -5.05 -1.34
C VAL A 120 8.67 -4.40 -2.67
N LYS A 121 9.12 -4.98 -3.78
CA LYS A 121 8.92 -4.42 -5.12
C LYS A 121 9.49 -2.99 -5.18
N TYR A 122 8.78 -2.03 -5.78
CA TYR A 122 9.23 -0.63 -5.85
C TYR A 122 9.06 0.15 -4.54
N SER A 123 8.44 -0.42 -3.52
CA SER A 123 8.29 0.24 -2.21
C SER A 123 9.57 0.30 -1.40
N GLY A 124 10.59 -0.46 -1.72
CA GLY A 124 11.90 -0.31 -1.08
C GLY A 124 12.80 -1.53 -1.15
N VAL A 125 14.02 -1.33 -0.67
CA VAL A 125 15.07 -2.34 -0.53
C VAL A 125 15.61 -2.30 0.88
N GLY A 126 15.75 -3.46 1.52
CA GLY A 126 16.22 -3.57 2.90
C GLY A 126 15.14 -3.27 3.93
N ALA A 127 15.52 -3.21 5.19
CA ALA A 127 14.64 -2.99 6.32
C ALA A 127 15.17 -1.90 7.26
N GLN A 128 14.25 -1.06 7.74
CA GLN A 128 14.49 -0.11 8.83
C GLN A 128 14.06 -0.73 10.16
N GLY A 129 14.49 -0.12 11.24
CA GLY A 129 14.29 -0.58 12.62
C GLY A 129 15.63 -0.67 13.32
N ILE A 130 15.69 -0.45 14.63
CA ILE A 130 16.97 -0.31 15.37
C ILE A 130 17.93 -1.46 15.06
N LYS A 131 17.51 -2.70 15.26
CA LYS A 131 18.33 -3.88 14.98
C LYS A 131 18.77 -3.96 13.52
N TYR A 132 17.84 -3.82 12.59
CA TYR A 132 18.08 -3.97 11.15
C TYR A 132 18.98 -2.86 10.61
N SER A 133 18.83 -1.64 11.11
CA SER A 133 19.68 -0.51 10.74
C SER A 133 21.11 -0.70 11.23
N ILE A 134 21.30 -1.20 12.45
CA ILE A 134 22.63 -1.52 12.99
C ILE A 134 23.27 -2.64 12.15
N GLU A 135 22.54 -3.73 11.89
CA GLU A 135 23.04 -4.85 11.09
C GLU A 135 23.43 -4.42 9.67
N SER A 136 22.65 -3.54 9.04
CA SER A 136 22.96 -3.04 7.69
C SER A 136 24.21 -2.16 7.61
N MET A 137 24.61 -1.52 8.72
CA MET A 137 25.81 -0.67 8.83
C MET A 137 27.04 -1.42 9.32
N THR A 138 26.92 -2.71 9.63
CA THR A 138 27.98 -3.55 10.16
C THR A 138 28.21 -4.77 9.29
N ARG A 139 29.28 -5.48 9.55
CA ARG A 139 29.55 -6.78 8.95
C ARG A 139 30.10 -7.75 10.00
N LEU A 140 29.76 -9.01 9.84
CA LEU A 140 30.31 -10.06 10.69
C LEU A 140 31.81 -10.24 10.44
N LYS A 141 32.57 -10.44 11.54
CA LYS A 141 33.97 -10.83 11.54
C LYS A 141 34.15 -12.02 12.46
N SER A 142 34.68 -13.11 11.95
CA SER A 142 35.03 -14.27 12.76
C SER A 142 36.52 -14.19 13.19
N VAL A 143 36.78 -14.53 14.43
CA VAL A 143 38.15 -14.70 14.95
C VAL A 143 38.22 -16.09 15.59
N VAL A 144 39.13 -16.93 15.11
CA VAL A 144 39.36 -18.27 15.64
C VAL A 144 40.78 -18.32 16.23
N ILE A 145 40.88 -18.73 17.49
CA ILE A 145 42.16 -18.92 18.18
C ILE A 145 42.25 -20.41 18.55
N THR A 146 43.31 -21.07 18.10
CA THR A 146 43.66 -22.43 18.54
C THR A 146 44.81 -22.32 19.49
N LEU A 147 44.63 -22.81 20.71
CA LEU A 147 45.67 -22.88 21.76
C LEU A 147 46.29 -24.27 21.78
#